data_079839e2a441ec2e3f9aee23425def26
#
_entry.id   079839e2a441ec2e3f9aee23425def26
#
_cell.length_a   1.000
_cell.length_b   1.000
_cell.length_c   1.000
_cell.angle_alpha   90.00
_cell.angle_beta   90.00
_cell.angle_gamma   90.00
#
_symmetry.space_group_name_H-M   'P 1'
#
loop_
_entity.id
_entity.type
_entity.pdbx_description
1 polymer ?
#
loop_
_entity_poly.entity_id
_entity_poly.type
_entity_poly.pdbx_seq_one_letter_code
_entity_poly.pdbx_strand_id
1 'polypeptide(L)'
;MNPKLIKLLKIILPIILGVFLIWYFLSSATPEYRTKLLQNIKNADPVWIVISLTLGIISHISRAYRWKFLLNPLGYNPKLYNSFMAVMVGYLSNLGVPRSGEVLRGFTASTYEKIPFEKAFGTIVAERITDLIMLIIVTTMAGILQTEYLLNFLEQKNINPLFTLGIILSLIVIGLLGLRILQKSSNKWIVKIKDFGMGLLDGMKSIFSMKQKWAFLFHTILIWFLYVLMFYVVKFAVPNLDNASIGVILIAFVVGSFSMSTTNGGIGILPFPIVVGAVFIFFGFEKSDGEAFGWILWGSQTAINIIVGALSFLFLPILNREKKNIIKSL
;
A
#
# COMPACT_ATOMS: atom_id res chain seq x y z
N MET A 1 17.21 -30.08 4.67
CA MET A 1 16.95 -29.34 3.43
C MET A 1 17.92 -28.16 3.35
N ASN A 2 18.56 -27.96 2.21
CA ASN A 2 19.58 -26.92 2.04
C ASN A 2 18.99 -25.53 2.35
N PRO A 3 19.62 -24.72 3.24
CA PRO A 3 19.09 -23.40 3.62
C PRO A 3 18.91 -22.44 2.43
N LYS A 4 19.74 -22.60 1.38
CA LYS A 4 19.58 -21.86 0.11
C LYS A 4 18.28 -22.25 -0.61
N LEU A 5 17.93 -23.55 -0.60
CA LEU A 5 16.71 -24.06 -1.23
C LEU A 5 15.45 -23.56 -0.49
N ILE A 6 15.47 -23.55 0.84
CA ILE A 6 14.37 -23.01 1.65
C ILE A 6 14.14 -21.52 1.35
N LYS A 7 15.23 -20.75 1.21
CA LYS A 7 15.16 -19.33 0.88
C LYS A 7 14.60 -19.09 -0.52
N LEU A 8 15.01 -19.91 -1.48
CA LEU A 8 14.53 -19.87 -2.86
C LEU A 8 13.03 -20.23 -2.93
N LEU A 9 12.62 -21.32 -2.25
CA LEU A 9 11.21 -21.74 -2.20
C LEU A 9 10.29 -20.68 -1.57
N LYS A 10 10.73 -19.99 -0.53
CA LYS A 10 9.96 -18.89 0.08
C LYS A 10 9.71 -17.71 -0.86
N ILE A 11 10.54 -17.52 -1.87
CA ILE A 11 10.39 -16.47 -2.89
C ILE A 11 9.57 -17.00 -4.08
N ILE A 12 9.91 -18.19 -4.57
CA ILE A 12 9.31 -18.72 -5.80
C ILE A 12 7.88 -19.22 -5.57
N LEU A 13 7.59 -19.85 -4.43
CA LEU A 13 6.28 -20.44 -4.14
C LEU A 13 5.14 -19.41 -4.16
N PRO A 14 5.24 -18.22 -3.53
CA PRO A 14 4.21 -17.19 -3.63
C PRO A 14 4.02 -16.67 -5.07
N ILE A 15 5.10 -16.55 -5.83
CA ILE A 15 5.03 -16.09 -7.23
C ILE A 15 4.33 -17.14 -8.09
N ILE A 16 4.73 -18.43 -7.98
CA ILE A 16 4.08 -19.52 -8.70
C ILE A 16 2.61 -19.60 -8.32
N LEU A 17 2.28 -19.53 -7.02
CA LEU A 17 0.90 -19.57 -6.55
C LEU A 17 0.10 -18.38 -7.13
N GLY A 18 0.68 -17.19 -7.17
CA GLY A 18 0.04 -16.02 -7.76
C GLY A 18 -0.23 -16.17 -9.25
N VAL A 19 0.79 -16.61 -10.01
CA VAL A 19 0.64 -16.88 -11.45
C VAL A 19 -0.38 -18.00 -11.69
N PHE A 20 -0.36 -19.05 -10.88
CA PHE A 20 -1.33 -20.14 -10.94
C PHE A 20 -2.76 -19.64 -10.66
N LEU A 21 -2.98 -18.80 -9.66
CA LEU A 21 -4.29 -18.23 -9.33
C LEU A 21 -4.81 -17.33 -10.46
N ILE A 22 -3.96 -16.52 -11.07
CA ILE A 22 -4.31 -15.71 -12.24
C ILE A 22 -4.69 -16.62 -13.41
N TRP A 23 -3.87 -17.63 -13.70
CA TRP A 23 -4.15 -18.59 -14.77
C TRP A 23 -5.44 -19.37 -14.50
N TYR A 24 -5.62 -19.87 -13.27
CA TYR A 24 -6.82 -20.59 -12.86
C TYR A 24 -8.08 -19.71 -13.01
N PHE A 25 -8.02 -18.47 -12.56
CA PHE A 25 -9.12 -17.52 -12.73
C PHE A 25 -9.47 -17.29 -14.21
N LEU A 26 -8.49 -17.01 -15.05
CA LEU A 26 -8.71 -16.80 -16.48
C LEU A 26 -9.14 -18.08 -17.19
N SER A 27 -8.63 -19.25 -16.80
CA SER A 27 -9.00 -20.53 -17.42
C SER A 27 -10.41 -21.02 -17.03
N SER A 28 -10.83 -20.68 -15.80
CA SER A 28 -12.17 -21.02 -15.28
C SER A 28 -13.26 -20.08 -15.81
N ALA A 29 -12.88 -18.96 -16.40
CA ALA A 29 -13.80 -18.00 -16.99
C ALA A 29 -14.35 -18.50 -18.31
N THR A 30 -15.64 -18.17 -18.61
CA THR A 30 -16.22 -18.48 -19.90
C THR A 30 -15.45 -17.80 -21.04
N PRO A 31 -15.37 -18.42 -22.25
CA PRO A 31 -14.67 -17.81 -23.39
C PRO A 31 -15.20 -16.42 -23.73
N GLU A 32 -16.51 -16.20 -23.65
CA GLU A 32 -17.15 -14.92 -23.91
C GLU A 32 -16.70 -13.86 -22.91
N TYR A 33 -16.78 -14.15 -21.62
CA TYR A 33 -16.31 -13.25 -20.56
C TYR A 33 -14.83 -12.90 -20.72
N ARG A 34 -13.97 -13.90 -20.98
CA ARG A 34 -12.54 -13.71 -21.19
C ARG A 34 -12.26 -12.78 -22.38
N THR A 35 -12.95 -13.01 -23.48
CA THR A 35 -12.83 -12.18 -24.69
C THR A 35 -13.22 -10.73 -24.39
N LYS A 36 -14.33 -10.52 -23.68
CA LYS A 36 -14.81 -9.19 -23.31
C LYS A 36 -13.87 -8.47 -22.36
N LEU A 37 -13.37 -9.17 -21.32
CA LEU A 37 -12.36 -8.62 -20.38
C LEU A 37 -11.09 -8.17 -21.13
N LEU A 38 -10.56 -9.02 -22.01
CA LEU A 38 -9.37 -8.70 -22.80
C LEU A 38 -9.61 -7.55 -23.78
N GLN A 39 -10.79 -7.48 -24.38
CA GLN A 39 -11.18 -6.36 -25.23
C GLN A 39 -11.25 -5.06 -24.45
N ASN A 40 -11.85 -5.05 -23.26
CA ASN A 40 -11.92 -3.87 -22.40
C ASN A 40 -10.53 -3.39 -22.00
N ILE A 41 -9.61 -4.31 -21.67
CA ILE A 41 -8.21 -3.96 -21.36
C ILE A 41 -7.51 -3.41 -22.61
N LYS A 42 -7.71 -4.01 -23.78
CA LYS A 42 -7.09 -3.58 -25.05
C LYS A 42 -7.61 -2.23 -25.53
N ASN A 43 -8.89 -1.97 -25.32
CA ASN A 43 -9.56 -0.74 -25.75
C ASN A 43 -9.44 0.39 -24.71
N ALA A 44 -8.76 0.14 -23.59
CA ALA A 44 -8.57 1.15 -22.56
C ALA A 44 -7.77 2.34 -23.12
N ASP A 45 -8.22 3.55 -22.80
CA ASP A 45 -7.53 4.78 -23.21
C ASP A 45 -6.18 4.93 -22.47
N PRO A 46 -5.06 4.86 -23.22
CA PRO A 46 -3.73 4.91 -22.63
C PRO A 46 -3.41 6.27 -21.99
N VAL A 47 -4.08 7.35 -22.36
CA VAL A 47 -3.85 8.69 -21.81
C VAL A 47 -4.14 8.69 -20.31
N TRP A 48 -5.27 8.14 -19.88
CA TRP A 48 -5.63 8.08 -18.48
C TRP A 48 -4.75 7.12 -17.67
N ILE A 49 -4.24 6.06 -18.32
CA ILE A 49 -3.27 5.16 -17.70
C ILE A 49 -1.95 5.90 -17.44
N VAL A 50 -1.44 6.65 -18.42
CA VAL A 50 -0.21 7.46 -18.27
C VAL A 50 -0.39 8.54 -17.20
N ILE A 51 -1.54 9.21 -17.14
CA ILE A 51 -1.85 10.17 -16.08
C ILE A 51 -1.78 9.46 -14.70
N SER A 52 -2.43 8.31 -14.55
CA SER A 52 -2.39 7.53 -13.30
C SER A 52 -0.96 7.13 -12.91
N LEU A 53 -0.14 6.66 -13.85
CA LEU A 53 1.27 6.33 -13.59
C LEU A 53 2.07 7.55 -13.15
N THR A 54 1.84 8.71 -13.79
CA THR A 54 2.50 9.98 -13.42
C THR A 54 2.14 10.39 -11.99
N LEU A 55 0.86 10.32 -11.62
CA LEU A 55 0.39 10.57 -10.25
C LEU A 55 1.05 9.61 -9.25
N GLY A 56 1.20 8.34 -9.62
CA GLY A 56 1.91 7.34 -8.84
C GLY A 56 3.36 7.72 -8.57
N ILE A 57 4.11 8.07 -9.60
CA ILE A 57 5.50 8.51 -9.45
C ILE A 57 5.61 9.77 -8.59
N ILE A 58 4.74 10.76 -8.79
CA ILE A 58 4.70 11.98 -7.96
C ILE A 58 4.44 11.61 -6.50
N SER A 59 3.53 10.66 -6.22
CA SER A 59 3.28 10.19 -4.87
C SER A 59 4.52 9.55 -4.23
N HIS A 60 5.29 8.78 -5.00
CA HIS A 60 6.52 8.13 -4.52
C HIS A 60 7.65 9.14 -4.28
N ILE A 61 7.77 10.18 -5.11
CA ILE A 61 8.68 11.31 -4.87
C ILE A 61 8.28 12.06 -3.60
N SER A 62 6.99 12.36 -3.43
CA SER A 62 6.45 12.99 -2.24
C SER A 62 6.72 12.16 -0.97
N ARG A 63 6.57 10.82 -1.05
CA ARG A 63 6.91 9.88 0.03
C ARG A 63 8.41 9.92 0.38
N ALA A 64 9.27 9.93 -0.62
CA ALA A 64 10.71 10.04 -0.43
C ALA A 64 11.11 11.37 0.24
N TYR A 65 10.46 12.47 -0.16
CA TYR A 65 10.68 13.77 0.42
C TYR A 65 10.14 13.87 1.85
N ARG A 66 8.92 13.33 2.11
CA ARG A 66 8.33 13.24 3.44
C ARG A 66 9.23 12.54 4.45
N TRP A 67 9.95 11.50 4.01
CA TRP A 67 10.84 10.74 4.88
C TRP A 67 11.96 11.59 5.47
N LYS A 68 12.42 12.61 4.76
CA LYS A 68 13.40 13.59 5.24
C LYS A 68 12.96 14.26 6.55
N PHE A 69 11.66 14.57 6.70
CA PHE A 69 11.14 15.24 7.90
C PHE A 69 11.21 14.36 9.15
N LEU A 70 11.19 13.04 9.00
CA LEU A 70 11.37 12.09 10.10
C LEU A 70 12.85 11.86 10.42
N LEU A 71 13.75 12.00 9.46
CA LEU A 71 15.18 11.76 9.61
C LEU A 71 15.93 12.99 10.10
N ASN A 72 15.51 14.20 9.69
CA ASN A 72 16.16 15.44 10.09
C ASN A 72 16.25 15.66 11.61
N PRO A 73 15.20 15.40 12.44
CA PRO A 73 15.29 15.51 13.88
C PRO A 73 16.31 14.56 14.52
N LEU A 74 16.65 13.46 13.82
CA LEU A 74 17.66 12.49 14.24
C LEU A 74 19.08 12.87 13.80
N GLY A 75 19.24 14.05 13.15
CA GLY A 75 20.52 14.56 12.66
C GLY A 75 20.90 14.06 11.25
N TYR A 76 19.99 13.41 10.50
CA TYR A 76 20.28 12.88 9.16
C TYR A 76 19.56 13.69 8.07
N ASN A 77 20.28 14.01 7.00
CA ASN A 77 19.73 14.74 5.86
C ASN A 77 20.02 13.94 4.56
N PRO A 78 19.26 12.87 4.28
CA PRO A 78 19.50 12.03 3.12
C PRO A 78 19.23 12.79 1.82
N LYS A 79 19.97 12.43 0.78
CA LYS A 79 19.73 12.93 -0.57
C LYS A 79 18.39 12.42 -1.10
N LEU A 80 17.61 13.32 -1.73
CA LEU A 80 16.27 12.96 -2.22
C LEU A 80 16.29 11.79 -3.20
N TYR A 81 17.25 11.76 -4.13
CA TYR A 81 17.36 10.68 -5.10
C TYR A 81 17.67 9.32 -4.44
N ASN A 82 18.49 9.28 -3.38
CA ASN A 82 18.74 8.05 -2.62
C ASN A 82 17.50 7.61 -1.85
N SER A 83 16.77 8.55 -1.25
CA SER A 83 15.50 8.28 -0.58
C SER A 83 14.45 7.75 -1.56
N PHE A 84 14.34 8.33 -2.75
CA PHE A 84 13.43 7.87 -3.81
C PHE A 84 13.80 6.46 -4.28
N MET A 85 15.07 6.24 -4.62
CA MET A 85 15.53 4.92 -5.04
C MET A 85 15.35 3.86 -3.93
N ALA A 86 15.55 4.23 -2.65
CA ALA A 86 15.29 3.33 -1.52
C ALA A 86 13.80 2.95 -1.43
N VAL A 87 12.88 3.89 -1.66
CA VAL A 87 11.44 3.61 -1.72
C VAL A 87 11.11 2.67 -2.87
N MET A 88 11.66 2.91 -4.07
CA MET A 88 11.37 2.10 -5.26
C MET A 88 11.96 0.68 -5.16
N VAL A 89 13.16 0.54 -4.61
CA VAL A 89 13.73 -0.78 -4.26
C VAL A 89 12.87 -1.51 -3.24
N GLY A 90 12.31 -0.79 -2.27
CA GLY A 90 11.34 -1.35 -1.32
C GLY A 90 10.09 -1.90 -2.01
N TYR A 91 9.49 -1.16 -2.94
CA TYR A 91 8.32 -1.64 -3.69
C TYR A 91 8.64 -2.85 -4.56
N LEU A 92 9.78 -2.84 -5.27
CA LEU A 92 10.25 -3.99 -6.04
C LEU A 92 10.39 -5.24 -5.14
N SER A 93 10.98 -5.08 -3.97
CA SER A 93 11.19 -6.18 -3.02
C SER A 93 9.89 -6.78 -2.49
N ASN A 94 8.88 -5.96 -2.24
CA ASN A 94 7.57 -6.41 -1.77
C ASN A 94 6.82 -7.29 -2.78
N LEU A 95 7.18 -7.24 -4.06
CA LEU A 95 6.64 -8.14 -5.08
C LEU A 95 7.20 -9.57 -4.94
N GLY A 96 8.46 -9.70 -4.49
CA GLY A 96 9.11 -11.00 -4.32
C GLY A 96 8.88 -11.61 -2.93
N VAL A 97 9.11 -10.82 -1.88
CA VAL A 97 8.98 -11.26 -0.48
C VAL A 97 8.07 -10.30 0.28
N PRO A 98 6.94 -10.77 0.83
CA PRO A 98 6.01 -9.92 1.56
C PRO A 98 6.70 -9.11 2.66
N ARG A 99 6.43 -7.81 2.71
CA ARG A 99 6.93 -6.87 3.74
C ARG A 99 8.46 -6.77 3.84
N SER A 100 9.21 -7.24 2.84
CA SER A 100 10.66 -7.07 2.80
C SER A 100 11.10 -5.66 2.40
N GLY A 101 10.20 -4.90 1.79
CA GLY A 101 10.49 -3.57 1.27
C GLY A 101 10.87 -2.56 2.34
N GLU A 102 10.23 -2.59 3.49
CA GLU A 102 10.55 -1.72 4.63
C GLU A 102 11.96 -2.01 5.15
N VAL A 103 12.32 -3.29 5.22
CA VAL A 103 13.65 -3.74 5.65
C VAL A 103 14.71 -3.31 4.64
N LEU A 104 14.49 -3.56 3.33
CA LEU A 104 15.43 -3.16 2.29
C LEU A 104 15.57 -1.65 2.17
N ARG A 105 14.48 -0.89 2.34
CA ARG A 105 14.53 0.57 2.39
C ARG A 105 15.44 1.05 3.54
N GLY A 106 15.33 0.45 4.72
CA GLY A 106 16.20 0.73 5.87
C GLY A 106 17.66 0.40 5.59
N PHE A 107 17.96 -0.78 4.99
CA PHE A 107 19.30 -1.17 4.60
C PHE A 107 19.90 -0.26 3.51
N THR A 108 19.09 0.17 2.54
CA THR A 108 19.51 1.11 1.51
C THR A 108 19.96 2.45 2.12
N ALA A 109 19.18 2.97 3.06
CA ALA A 109 19.56 4.20 3.79
C ALA A 109 20.82 4.01 4.63
N SER A 110 20.97 2.86 5.28
CA SER A 110 22.18 2.54 6.06
C SER A 110 23.41 2.47 5.16
N THR A 111 23.28 1.85 4.01
CA THR A 111 24.41 1.64 3.08
C THR A 111 24.86 2.94 2.40
N TYR A 112 23.93 3.74 1.90
CA TYR A 112 24.24 4.88 1.03
C TYR A 112 24.20 6.24 1.72
N GLU A 113 23.44 6.38 2.81
CA GLU A 113 23.32 7.62 3.59
C GLU A 113 23.94 7.53 4.97
N LYS A 114 24.56 6.37 5.33
CA LYS A 114 25.20 6.12 6.63
C LYS A 114 24.27 6.32 7.82
N ILE A 115 22.98 6.10 7.63
CA ILE A 115 21.96 6.16 8.70
C ILE A 115 21.93 4.80 9.39
N PRO A 116 22.10 4.68 10.72
CA PRO A 116 21.95 3.40 11.41
C PRO A 116 20.60 2.74 11.07
N PHE A 117 20.63 1.43 10.77
CA PHE A 117 19.46 0.70 10.33
C PHE A 117 18.28 0.86 11.27
N GLU A 118 18.51 0.76 12.59
CA GLU A 118 17.48 0.88 13.62
C GLU A 118 16.76 2.23 13.56
N LYS A 119 17.52 3.32 13.32
CA LYS A 119 16.97 4.67 13.20
C LYS A 119 16.17 4.82 11.90
N ALA A 120 16.71 4.36 10.77
CA ALA A 120 16.00 4.37 9.50
C ALA A 120 14.71 3.55 9.58
N PHE A 121 14.79 2.33 10.11
CA PHE A 121 13.64 1.44 10.25
C PHE A 121 12.59 2.00 11.20
N GLY A 122 12.99 2.59 12.34
CA GLY A 122 12.09 3.26 13.28
C GLY A 122 11.28 4.37 12.63
N THR A 123 11.91 5.19 11.76
CA THR A 123 11.18 6.24 11.01
C THR A 123 10.23 5.66 9.96
N ILE A 124 10.57 4.52 9.34
CA ILE A 124 9.66 3.82 8.41
C ILE A 124 8.44 3.30 9.16
N VAL A 125 8.60 2.76 10.36
CA VAL A 125 7.48 2.32 11.20
C VAL A 125 6.57 3.50 11.57
N ALA A 126 7.14 4.64 11.98
CA ALA A 126 6.37 5.86 12.26
C ALA A 126 5.58 6.34 11.04
N GLU A 127 6.17 6.26 9.84
CA GLU A 127 5.49 6.53 8.57
C GLU A 127 4.28 5.61 8.35
N ARG A 128 4.41 4.30 8.63
CA ARG A 128 3.31 3.33 8.50
C ARG A 128 2.15 3.60 9.45
N ILE A 129 2.41 4.09 10.64
CA ILE A 129 1.35 4.48 11.58
C ILE A 129 0.55 5.66 11.00
N THR A 130 1.24 6.65 10.47
CA THR A 130 0.59 7.80 9.82
C THR A 130 -0.25 7.35 8.61
N ASP A 131 0.28 6.43 7.80
CA ASP A 131 -0.44 5.86 6.66
C ASP A 131 -1.69 5.07 7.13
N LEU A 132 -1.63 4.33 8.25
CA LEU A 132 -2.78 3.64 8.82
C LEU A 132 -3.89 4.63 9.26
N ILE A 133 -3.53 5.74 9.89
CA ILE A 133 -4.48 6.80 10.26
C ILE A 133 -5.18 7.34 9.01
N MET A 134 -4.43 7.61 7.96
CA MET A 134 -5.00 8.09 6.70
C MET A 134 -5.92 7.05 6.06
N LEU A 135 -5.58 5.75 6.12
CA LEU A 135 -6.46 4.68 5.64
C LEU A 135 -7.79 4.68 6.40
N ILE A 136 -7.76 4.84 7.71
CA ILE A 136 -8.97 4.93 8.54
C ILE A 136 -9.81 6.15 8.12
N ILE A 137 -9.18 7.31 7.92
CA ILE A 137 -9.87 8.53 7.48
C ILE A 137 -10.57 8.31 6.14
N VAL A 138 -9.85 7.77 5.13
CA VAL A 138 -10.42 7.53 3.80
C VAL A 138 -11.51 6.46 3.85
N THR A 139 -11.35 5.42 4.67
CA THR A 139 -12.39 4.38 4.88
C THR A 139 -13.65 5.00 5.49
N THR A 140 -13.49 5.87 6.48
CA THR A 140 -14.62 6.57 7.09
C THR A 140 -15.32 7.50 6.08
N MET A 141 -14.56 8.24 5.29
CA MET A 141 -15.12 9.08 4.22
C MET A 141 -15.88 8.25 3.19
N ALA A 142 -15.34 7.12 2.76
CA ALA A 142 -16.01 6.20 1.84
C ALA A 142 -17.34 5.69 2.42
N GLY A 143 -17.35 5.30 3.69
CA GLY A 143 -18.56 4.85 4.40
C GLY A 143 -19.62 5.94 4.51
N ILE A 144 -19.23 7.18 4.84
CA ILE A 144 -20.14 8.31 4.92
C ILE A 144 -20.77 8.63 3.56
N LEU A 145 -19.97 8.66 2.50
CA LEU A 145 -20.44 8.95 1.13
C LEU A 145 -21.34 7.86 0.55
N GLN A 146 -21.26 6.63 1.08
CA GLN A 146 -22.02 5.48 0.62
C GLN A 146 -22.96 4.92 1.69
N THR A 147 -23.36 5.75 2.66
CA THR A 147 -24.20 5.34 3.78
C THR A 147 -25.52 4.75 3.30
N GLU A 148 -26.16 5.35 2.30
CA GLU A 148 -27.42 4.86 1.74
C GLU A 148 -27.28 3.43 1.18
N TYR A 149 -26.25 3.20 0.36
CA TYR A 149 -25.98 1.87 -0.19
C TYR A 149 -25.66 0.85 0.92
N LEU A 150 -24.90 1.27 1.93
CA LEU A 150 -24.58 0.42 3.07
C LEU A 150 -25.83 0.02 3.85
N LEU A 151 -26.72 0.98 4.13
CA LEU A 151 -27.97 0.72 4.84
C LEU A 151 -28.88 -0.20 4.03
N ASN A 152 -29.07 0.06 2.73
CA ASN A 152 -29.84 -0.78 1.83
C ASN A 152 -29.31 -2.21 1.76
N PHE A 153 -27.99 -2.37 1.71
CA PHE A 153 -27.35 -3.69 1.73
C PHE A 153 -27.59 -4.44 3.05
N LEU A 154 -27.48 -3.75 4.19
CA LEU A 154 -27.76 -4.33 5.50
C LEU A 154 -29.22 -4.75 5.62
N GLU A 155 -30.14 -3.94 5.11
CA GLU A 155 -31.58 -4.24 5.09
C GLU A 155 -31.88 -5.45 4.21
N GLN A 156 -31.35 -5.51 2.98
CA GLN A 156 -31.51 -6.66 2.07
C GLN A 156 -30.99 -7.97 2.68
N LYS A 157 -29.96 -7.90 3.53
CA LYS A 157 -29.40 -9.05 4.24
C LYS A 157 -30.07 -9.34 5.57
N ASN A 158 -31.13 -8.60 5.93
CA ASN A 158 -31.76 -8.67 7.24
C ASN A 158 -30.78 -8.44 8.40
N ILE A 159 -29.75 -7.63 8.19
CA ILE A 159 -28.75 -7.28 9.20
C ILE A 159 -29.20 -5.98 9.85
N ASN A 160 -29.50 -6.01 11.15
CA ASN A 160 -29.87 -4.80 11.88
C ASN A 160 -28.64 -3.88 12.05
N PRO A 161 -28.68 -2.63 11.50
CA PRO A 161 -27.55 -1.70 11.58
C PRO A 161 -27.15 -1.36 13.03
N LEU A 162 -28.12 -1.20 13.94
CA LEU A 162 -27.87 -0.90 15.35
C LEU A 162 -27.20 -2.08 16.06
N PHE A 163 -27.62 -3.32 15.75
CA PHE A 163 -26.98 -4.51 16.28
C PHE A 163 -25.54 -4.64 15.80
N THR A 164 -25.29 -4.39 14.52
CA THR A 164 -23.93 -4.41 13.93
C THR A 164 -23.05 -3.33 14.58
N LEU A 165 -23.55 -2.12 14.74
CA LEU A 165 -22.86 -1.05 15.45
C LEU A 165 -22.58 -1.44 16.91
N GLY A 166 -23.54 -2.05 17.59
CA GLY A 166 -23.38 -2.58 18.95
C GLY A 166 -22.25 -3.61 19.06
N ILE A 167 -22.14 -4.55 18.10
CA ILE A 167 -21.04 -5.51 18.03
C ILE A 167 -19.71 -4.79 17.85
N ILE A 168 -19.61 -3.85 16.91
CA ILE A 168 -18.36 -3.11 16.64
C ILE A 168 -17.93 -2.35 17.90
N LEU A 169 -18.84 -1.60 18.53
CA LEU A 169 -18.57 -0.87 19.77
C LEU A 169 -18.14 -1.81 20.89
N SER A 170 -18.80 -2.96 21.03
CA SER A 170 -18.45 -3.98 22.04
C SER A 170 -17.04 -4.51 21.81
N LEU A 171 -16.67 -4.81 20.56
CA LEU A 171 -15.31 -5.26 20.21
C LEU A 171 -14.26 -4.18 20.51
N ILE A 172 -14.57 -2.92 20.25
CA ILE A 172 -13.68 -1.78 20.59
C ILE A 172 -13.53 -1.70 22.13
N VAL A 173 -14.61 -1.77 22.89
CA VAL A 173 -14.59 -1.73 24.35
C VAL A 173 -13.80 -2.91 24.91
N ILE A 174 -14.04 -4.13 24.43
CA ILE A 174 -13.31 -5.33 24.83
C ILE A 174 -11.82 -5.18 24.49
N GLY A 175 -11.49 -4.63 23.32
CA GLY A 175 -10.10 -4.33 22.93
C GLY A 175 -9.43 -3.34 23.88
N LEU A 176 -10.12 -2.25 24.23
CA LEU A 176 -9.61 -1.24 25.17
C LEU A 176 -9.46 -1.78 26.60
N LEU A 177 -10.42 -2.58 27.06
CA LEU A 177 -10.35 -3.25 28.37
C LEU A 177 -9.22 -4.30 28.37
N GLY A 178 -9.08 -5.07 27.30
CA GLY A 178 -7.98 -5.99 27.08
C GLY A 178 -6.62 -5.27 27.20
N LEU A 179 -6.46 -4.13 26.52
CA LEU A 179 -5.25 -3.31 26.61
C LEU A 179 -4.97 -2.85 28.04
N ARG A 180 -6.00 -2.44 28.82
CA ARG A 180 -5.84 -2.07 30.23
C ARG A 180 -5.39 -3.23 31.11
N ILE A 181 -5.94 -4.43 30.88
CA ILE A 181 -5.55 -5.66 31.61
C ILE A 181 -4.12 -6.03 31.23
N LEU A 182 -3.77 -5.96 29.96
CA LEU A 182 -2.42 -6.23 29.46
C LEU A 182 -1.38 -5.24 30.03
N GLN A 183 -1.77 -3.99 30.31
CA GLN A 183 -0.89 -2.99 30.93
C GLN A 183 -0.44 -3.38 32.36
N LYS A 184 -1.21 -4.17 33.09
CA LYS A 184 -0.90 -4.64 34.45
C LYS A 184 -0.16 -5.97 34.46
N SER A 185 0.00 -6.63 33.32
CA SER A 185 0.64 -7.95 33.24
C SER A 185 2.15 -7.85 33.27
N SER A 186 2.79 -8.71 34.06
CA SER A 186 4.25 -8.90 34.13
C SER A 186 4.76 -9.99 33.17
N ASN A 187 3.90 -10.56 32.33
CA ASN A 187 4.29 -11.57 31.36
C ASN A 187 5.21 -10.98 30.28
N LYS A 188 6.38 -11.59 30.05
CA LYS A 188 7.42 -11.12 29.10
C LYS A 188 6.90 -10.88 27.67
N TRP A 189 5.95 -11.68 27.21
CA TRP A 189 5.34 -11.49 25.87
C TRP A 189 4.42 -10.27 25.84
N ILE A 190 3.65 -10.07 26.89
CA ILE A 190 2.73 -8.93 27.03
C ILE A 190 3.51 -7.63 27.20
N VAL A 191 4.61 -7.64 27.96
CA VAL A 191 5.51 -6.49 28.07
C VAL A 191 6.07 -6.10 26.70
N LYS A 192 6.52 -7.06 25.89
CA LYS A 192 6.98 -6.77 24.51
C LYS A 192 5.90 -6.14 23.63
N ILE A 193 4.66 -6.61 23.73
CA ILE A 193 3.51 -6.03 22.97
C ILE A 193 3.21 -4.61 23.49
N LYS A 194 3.26 -4.40 24.77
CA LYS A 194 3.09 -3.09 25.41
C LYS A 194 4.19 -2.12 24.99
N ASP A 195 5.45 -2.52 25.07
CA ASP A 195 6.60 -1.69 24.68
C ASP A 195 6.53 -1.34 23.20
N PHE A 196 6.14 -2.28 22.35
CA PHE A 196 5.87 -2.04 20.94
C PHE A 196 4.73 -1.01 20.75
N GLY A 197 3.59 -1.19 21.44
CA GLY A 197 2.47 -0.25 21.38
C GLY A 197 2.81 1.14 21.90
N MET A 198 3.59 1.23 22.98
CA MET A 198 4.09 2.51 23.50
C MET A 198 5.08 3.16 22.54
N GLY A 199 5.98 2.39 21.93
CA GLY A 199 6.86 2.89 20.87
C GLY A 199 6.10 3.45 19.67
N LEU A 200 4.96 2.83 19.30
CA LEU A 200 4.06 3.36 18.29
C LEU A 200 3.45 4.72 18.71
N LEU A 201 2.95 4.83 19.94
CA LEU A 201 2.40 6.08 20.47
C LEU A 201 3.45 7.19 20.56
N ASP A 202 4.66 6.85 20.96
CA ASP A 202 5.76 7.82 21.03
C ASP A 202 6.21 8.25 19.63
N GLY A 203 6.21 7.34 18.65
CA GLY A 203 6.38 7.67 17.24
C GLY A 203 5.31 8.65 16.74
N MET A 204 4.04 8.46 17.10
CA MET A 204 2.96 9.41 16.78
C MET A 204 3.16 10.77 17.45
N LYS A 205 3.49 10.80 18.74
CA LYS A 205 3.76 12.05 19.48
C LYS A 205 4.93 12.82 18.87
N SER A 206 5.99 12.11 18.41
CA SER A 206 7.16 12.73 17.79
C SER A 206 6.80 13.50 16.51
N ILE A 207 5.75 13.09 15.77
CA ILE A 207 5.26 13.81 14.59
C ILE A 207 4.73 15.19 14.98
N PHE A 208 4.00 15.31 16.09
CA PHE A 208 3.48 16.60 16.56
C PHE A 208 4.55 17.52 17.14
N SER A 209 5.66 16.96 17.64
CA SER A 209 6.79 17.72 18.22
C SER A 209 7.83 18.14 17.18
N MET A 210 7.80 17.61 15.95
CA MET A 210 8.78 17.96 14.93
C MET A 210 8.63 19.42 14.43
N LYS A 211 9.74 20.09 14.13
CA LYS A 211 9.75 21.47 13.65
C LYS A 211 8.97 21.67 12.33
N GLN A 212 9.01 20.68 11.45
CA GLN A 212 8.40 20.74 10.11
C GLN A 212 7.13 19.88 10.01
N LYS A 213 6.33 19.81 11.07
CA LYS A 213 5.10 19.00 11.14
C LYS A 213 4.08 19.31 10.04
N TRP A 214 3.93 20.57 9.69
CA TRP A 214 3.00 21.00 8.64
C TRP A 214 3.40 20.51 7.26
N ALA A 215 4.70 20.57 6.93
CA ALA A 215 5.22 20.02 5.68
C ALA A 215 5.06 18.47 5.64
N PHE A 216 5.30 17.78 6.75
CA PHE A 216 5.05 16.35 6.88
C PHE A 216 3.56 16.01 6.65
N LEU A 217 2.64 16.75 7.28
CA LEU A 217 1.20 16.56 7.11
C LEU A 217 0.75 16.87 5.69
N PHE A 218 1.25 17.96 5.09
CA PHE A 218 0.96 18.29 3.70
C PHE A 218 1.34 17.13 2.76
N HIS A 219 2.58 16.63 2.85
CA HIS A 219 2.99 15.50 2.02
C HIS A 219 2.21 14.21 2.32
N THR A 220 1.78 14.01 3.57
CA THR A 220 0.92 12.87 3.92
C THR A 220 -0.42 12.96 3.21
N ILE A 221 -1.10 14.10 3.31
CA ILE A 221 -2.39 14.33 2.63
C ILE A 221 -2.22 14.26 1.11
N LEU A 222 -1.16 14.88 0.57
CA LEU A 222 -0.86 14.86 -0.87
C LEU A 222 -0.68 13.43 -1.40
N ILE A 223 0.08 12.58 -0.69
CA ILE A 223 0.29 11.17 -1.09
C ILE A 223 -1.05 10.43 -1.16
N TRP A 224 -1.90 10.56 -0.16
CA TRP A 224 -3.18 9.88 -0.12
C TRP A 224 -4.17 10.43 -1.12
N PHE A 225 -4.18 11.74 -1.32
CA PHE A 225 -4.95 12.39 -2.39
C PHE A 225 -4.54 11.87 -3.78
N LEU A 226 -3.23 11.78 -4.05
CA LEU A 226 -2.71 11.25 -5.31
C LEU A 226 -3.09 9.77 -5.48
N TYR A 227 -3.09 8.96 -4.43
CA TYR A 227 -3.51 7.57 -4.50
C TYR A 227 -5.00 7.44 -4.86
N VAL A 228 -5.87 8.22 -4.25
CA VAL A 228 -7.29 8.24 -4.62
C VAL A 228 -7.46 8.76 -6.05
N LEU A 229 -6.72 9.79 -6.43
CA LEU A 229 -6.80 10.37 -7.77
C LEU A 229 -6.32 9.39 -8.85
N MET A 230 -5.32 8.53 -8.57
CA MET A 230 -4.90 7.45 -9.46
C MET A 230 -6.06 6.51 -9.80
N PHE A 231 -6.85 6.10 -8.80
CA PHE A 231 -8.06 5.32 -9.02
C PHE A 231 -9.11 6.10 -9.81
N TYR A 232 -9.31 7.36 -9.43
CA TYR A 232 -10.32 8.20 -10.08
C TYR A 232 -10.08 8.40 -11.57
N VAL A 233 -8.85 8.64 -11.98
CA VAL A 233 -8.55 8.89 -13.40
C VAL A 233 -8.63 7.61 -14.24
N VAL A 234 -8.32 6.45 -13.68
CA VAL A 234 -8.38 5.17 -14.44
C VAL A 234 -9.83 4.80 -14.81
N LYS A 235 -10.86 5.31 -14.12
CA LYS A 235 -12.25 5.07 -14.54
C LYS A 235 -12.53 5.56 -15.95
N PHE A 236 -11.85 6.62 -16.38
CA PHE A 236 -12.00 7.17 -17.75
C PHE A 236 -11.22 6.36 -18.81
N ALA A 237 -10.31 5.48 -18.36
CA ALA A 237 -9.61 4.57 -19.28
C ALA A 237 -10.49 3.39 -19.71
N VAL A 238 -11.45 2.99 -18.87
CA VAL A 238 -12.27 1.81 -19.10
C VAL A 238 -13.64 2.23 -19.61
N PRO A 239 -14.09 1.70 -20.76
CA PRO A 239 -15.44 1.97 -21.27
C PRO A 239 -16.51 1.71 -20.19
N ASN A 240 -17.57 2.52 -20.18
CA ASN A 240 -18.73 2.41 -19.27
C ASN A 240 -18.47 2.65 -17.76
N LEU A 241 -17.26 3.02 -17.34
CA LEU A 241 -16.97 3.36 -15.93
C LEU A 241 -16.88 4.87 -15.66
N ASP A 242 -17.02 5.71 -16.68
CA ASP A 242 -17.02 7.18 -16.57
C ASP A 242 -18.09 7.70 -15.60
N ASN A 243 -19.22 7.01 -15.50
CA ASN A 243 -20.33 7.31 -14.59
C ASN A 243 -20.12 6.85 -13.14
N ALA A 244 -19.05 6.11 -12.85
CA ALA A 244 -18.75 5.67 -11.49
C ALA A 244 -18.56 6.88 -10.56
N SER A 245 -19.34 6.95 -9.48
CA SER A 245 -19.27 8.04 -8.51
C SER A 245 -17.95 8.03 -7.74
N ILE A 246 -17.58 9.17 -7.16
CA ILE A 246 -16.38 9.25 -6.30
C ILE A 246 -16.48 8.29 -5.10
N GLY A 247 -17.69 8.03 -4.60
CA GLY A 247 -17.91 7.08 -3.52
C GLY A 247 -17.58 5.64 -3.91
N VAL A 248 -17.96 5.20 -5.12
CA VAL A 248 -17.57 3.89 -5.68
C VAL A 248 -16.05 3.78 -5.78
N ILE A 249 -15.40 4.83 -6.29
CA ILE A 249 -13.93 4.88 -6.42
C ILE A 249 -13.23 4.81 -5.05
N LEU A 250 -13.76 5.51 -4.04
CA LEU A 250 -13.20 5.45 -2.68
C LEU A 250 -13.35 4.06 -2.06
N ILE A 251 -14.48 3.37 -2.25
CA ILE A 251 -14.64 1.99 -1.79
C ILE A 251 -13.68 1.06 -2.54
N ALA A 252 -13.57 1.20 -3.87
CA ALA A 252 -12.63 0.43 -4.68
C ALA A 252 -11.18 0.64 -4.21
N PHE A 253 -10.80 1.89 -3.89
CA PHE A 253 -9.51 2.24 -3.32
C PHE A 253 -9.28 1.58 -1.95
N VAL A 254 -10.25 1.65 -1.04
CA VAL A 254 -10.14 1.03 0.30
C VAL A 254 -10.00 -0.48 0.18
N VAL A 255 -10.86 -1.15 -0.61
CA VAL A 255 -10.81 -2.60 -0.82
C VAL A 255 -9.50 -3.02 -1.50
N GLY A 256 -9.05 -2.27 -2.50
CA GLY A 256 -7.75 -2.48 -3.15
C GLY A 256 -6.57 -2.30 -2.17
N SER A 257 -6.63 -1.32 -1.29
CA SER A 257 -5.61 -1.09 -0.25
C SER A 257 -5.54 -2.25 0.75
N PHE A 258 -6.68 -2.81 1.15
CA PHE A 258 -6.73 -4.03 1.97
C PHE A 258 -6.16 -5.23 1.23
N SER A 259 -6.51 -5.44 -0.04
CA SER A 259 -5.93 -6.50 -0.86
C SER A 259 -4.41 -6.40 -0.92
N MET A 260 -3.87 -5.21 -1.25
CA MET A 260 -2.41 -4.98 -1.28
C MET A 260 -1.74 -5.23 0.07
N SER A 261 -2.42 -4.93 1.19
CA SER A 261 -1.86 -5.11 2.54
C SER A 261 -1.87 -6.56 3.01
N THR A 262 -2.81 -7.36 2.54
CA THR A 262 -3.02 -8.77 2.97
C THR A 262 -2.41 -9.78 2.03
N THR A 263 -2.08 -9.37 0.81
CA THR A 263 -1.50 -10.24 -0.23
C THR A 263 -0.07 -9.81 -0.57
N ASN A 264 0.60 -10.60 -1.39
CA ASN A 264 1.92 -10.25 -1.89
C ASN A 264 1.79 -9.40 -3.17
N GLY A 265 1.85 -8.07 -3.01
CA GLY A 265 1.75 -7.15 -4.16
C GLY A 265 0.43 -7.23 -4.92
N GLY A 266 -0.67 -7.55 -4.26
CA GLY A 266 -1.98 -7.69 -4.90
C GLY A 266 -2.23 -9.07 -5.51
N ILE A 267 -1.34 -10.02 -5.33
CA ILE A 267 -1.47 -11.41 -5.82
C ILE A 267 -1.66 -12.34 -4.62
N GLY A 268 -2.67 -13.19 -4.64
CA GLY A 268 -2.94 -14.13 -3.56
C GLY A 268 -4.41 -14.56 -3.49
N ILE A 269 -4.88 -14.92 -2.30
CA ILE A 269 -6.26 -15.42 -2.06
C ILE A 269 -7.31 -14.36 -2.43
N LEU A 270 -7.00 -13.08 -2.26
CA LEU A 270 -7.84 -11.95 -2.65
C LEU A 270 -7.10 -11.09 -3.67
N PRO A 271 -7.03 -11.52 -4.95
CA PRO A 271 -6.28 -10.78 -5.98
C PRO A 271 -6.88 -9.39 -6.17
N PHE A 272 -6.01 -8.38 -6.21
CA PHE A 272 -6.41 -6.98 -6.34
C PHE A 272 -7.41 -6.71 -7.49
N PRO A 273 -7.18 -7.20 -8.72
CA PRO A 273 -8.11 -6.93 -9.82
C PRO A 273 -9.52 -7.46 -9.57
N ILE A 274 -9.63 -8.61 -8.91
CA ILE A 274 -10.91 -9.27 -8.65
C ILE A 274 -11.67 -8.58 -7.53
N VAL A 275 -11.01 -8.26 -6.42
CA VAL A 275 -11.70 -7.61 -5.29
C VAL A 275 -12.08 -6.17 -5.61
N VAL A 276 -11.26 -5.46 -6.39
CA VAL A 276 -11.60 -4.12 -6.89
C VAL A 276 -12.75 -4.22 -7.91
N GLY A 277 -12.70 -5.19 -8.83
CA GLY A 277 -13.78 -5.44 -9.78
C GLY A 277 -15.11 -5.76 -9.08
N ALA A 278 -15.07 -6.55 -8.00
CA ALA A 278 -16.26 -6.89 -7.21
C ALA A 278 -16.96 -5.65 -6.62
N VAL A 279 -16.23 -4.58 -6.31
CA VAL A 279 -16.84 -3.31 -5.89
C VAL A 279 -17.71 -2.73 -6.99
N PHE A 280 -17.21 -2.67 -8.23
CA PHE A 280 -17.99 -2.15 -9.36
C PHE A 280 -19.23 -3.00 -9.63
N ILE A 281 -19.11 -4.33 -9.54
CA ILE A 281 -20.25 -5.26 -9.69
C ILE A 281 -21.30 -4.96 -8.60
N PHE A 282 -20.88 -4.77 -7.36
CA PHE A 282 -21.78 -4.44 -6.25
C PHE A 282 -22.59 -3.16 -6.49
N PHE A 283 -21.99 -2.18 -7.19
CA PHE A 283 -22.66 -0.94 -7.57
C PHE A 283 -23.35 -0.98 -8.94
N GLY A 284 -23.58 -2.18 -9.51
CA GLY A 284 -24.37 -2.39 -10.71
C GLY A 284 -23.63 -2.22 -12.03
N PHE A 285 -22.30 -2.08 -12.01
CA PHE A 285 -21.48 -2.08 -13.21
C PHE A 285 -21.24 -3.49 -13.73
N GLU A 286 -20.92 -3.61 -15.00
CA GLU A 286 -20.64 -4.90 -15.61
C GLU A 286 -19.33 -5.51 -15.06
N LYS A 287 -19.34 -6.82 -14.84
CA LYS A 287 -18.21 -7.57 -14.27
C LYS A 287 -16.92 -7.37 -15.07
N SER A 288 -17.02 -7.44 -16.41
CA SER A 288 -15.90 -7.27 -17.33
C SER A 288 -15.25 -5.88 -17.23
N ASP A 289 -16.04 -4.83 -17.00
CA ASP A 289 -15.57 -3.46 -16.89
C ASP A 289 -14.88 -3.22 -15.56
N GLY A 290 -15.53 -3.64 -14.45
CA GLY A 290 -14.96 -3.53 -13.11
C GLY A 290 -13.64 -4.29 -12.94
N GLU A 291 -13.57 -5.50 -13.47
CA GLU A 291 -12.32 -6.28 -13.41
C GLU A 291 -11.26 -5.74 -14.37
N ALA A 292 -11.63 -5.22 -15.57
CA ALA A 292 -10.70 -4.53 -16.46
C ALA A 292 -10.06 -3.33 -15.76
N PHE A 293 -10.84 -2.52 -15.03
CA PHE A 293 -10.31 -1.44 -14.20
C PHE A 293 -9.25 -1.96 -13.21
N GLY A 294 -9.58 -3.01 -12.48
CA GLY A 294 -8.66 -3.63 -11.52
C GLY A 294 -7.36 -4.12 -12.16
N TRP A 295 -7.45 -4.81 -13.30
CA TRP A 295 -6.30 -5.32 -14.05
C TRP A 295 -5.42 -4.21 -14.62
N ILE A 296 -6.02 -3.16 -15.19
CA ILE A 296 -5.31 -2.02 -15.75
C ILE A 296 -4.56 -1.27 -14.64
N LEU A 297 -5.24 -0.95 -13.56
CA LEU A 297 -4.65 -0.22 -12.46
C LEU A 297 -3.51 -1.01 -11.79
N TRP A 298 -3.78 -2.26 -11.42
CA TRP A 298 -2.78 -3.12 -10.79
C TRP A 298 -1.60 -3.42 -11.71
N GLY A 299 -1.87 -3.80 -12.95
CA GLY A 299 -0.85 -4.19 -13.92
C GLY A 299 0.08 -3.03 -14.28
N SER A 300 -0.48 -1.86 -14.57
CA SER A 300 0.29 -0.67 -14.91
C SER A 300 1.16 -0.18 -13.74
N GLN A 301 0.60 -0.10 -12.52
CA GLN A 301 1.35 0.31 -11.32
C GLN A 301 2.41 -0.72 -10.93
N THR A 302 2.13 -2.01 -11.09
CA THR A 302 3.11 -3.07 -10.84
C THR A 302 4.25 -3.00 -11.84
N ALA A 303 3.96 -2.82 -13.12
CA ALA A 303 4.97 -2.70 -14.17
C ALA A 303 5.92 -1.51 -13.92
N ILE A 304 5.38 -0.33 -13.61
CA ILE A 304 6.20 0.86 -13.34
C ILE A 304 7.07 0.67 -12.08
N ASN A 305 6.52 0.04 -11.03
CA ASN A 305 7.27 -0.27 -9.81
C ASN A 305 8.41 -1.27 -10.07
N ILE A 306 8.22 -2.24 -10.95
CA ILE A 306 9.28 -3.17 -11.39
C ILE A 306 10.35 -2.40 -12.15
N ILE A 307 9.96 -1.62 -13.16
CA ILE A 307 10.92 -0.89 -14.03
C ILE A 307 11.72 0.11 -13.19
N VAL A 308 11.06 1.00 -12.47
CA VAL A 308 11.73 2.06 -11.71
C VAL A 308 12.48 1.48 -10.51
N GLY A 309 11.94 0.43 -9.88
CA GLY A 309 12.62 -0.28 -8.79
C GLY A 309 13.90 -1.00 -9.25
N ALA A 310 13.86 -1.68 -10.39
CA ALA A 310 15.04 -2.32 -10.97
C ALA A 310 16.11 -1.29 -11.38
N LEU A 311 15.70 -0.20 -12.05
CA LEU A 311 16.61 0.91 -12.39
C LEU A 311 17.19 1.53 -11.11
N SER A 312 16.39 1.75 -10.08
CA SER A 312 16.85 2.28 -8.79
C SER A 312 17.89 1.38 -8.16
N PHE A 313 17.68 0.05 -8.18
CA PHE A 313 18.64 -0.94 -7.66
C PHE A 313 19.98 -0.89 -8.40
N LEU A 314 19.95 -0.74 -9.73
CA LEU A 314 21.16 -0.63 -10.57
C LEU A 314 21.89 0.71 -10.39
N PHE A 315 21.16 1.84 -10.29
CA PHE A 315 21.77 3.15 -10.21
C PHE A 315 22.28 3.54 -8.82
N LEU A 316 21.72 2.96 -7.74
CA LEU A 316 22.16 3.24 -6.36
C LEU A 316 23.69 3.09 -6.18
N PRO A 317 24.35 1.98 -6.54
CA PRO A 317 25.79 1.86 -6.39
C PRO A 317 26.58 2.77 -7.34
N ILE A 318 26.05 3.07 -8.52
CA ILE A 318 26.69 3.92 -9.52
C ILE A 318 26.78 5.38 -9.06
N LEU A 319 25.64 5.94 -8.63
CA LEU A 319 25.54 7.32 -8.19
C LEU A 319 26.21 7.60 -6.83
N ASN A 320 26.57 6.54 -6.08
CA ASN A 320 27.26 6.67 -4.80
C ASN A 320 28.71 6.15 -4.82
N ARG A 321 29.30 5.92 -6.01
CA ARG A 321 30.68 5.43 -6.17
C ARG A 321 31.75 6.38 -5.67
N GLU A 322 31.58 7.69 -5.77
CA GLU A 322 32.60 8.70 -5.46
C GLU A 322 33.05 8.73 -4.00
N LYS A 323 32.22 8.24 -3.06
CA LYS A 323 32.60 8.19 -1.63
C LYS A 323 33.60 7.07 -1.29
N LYS A 324 33.84 6.08 -2.17
CA LYS A 324 34.79 4.98 -1.89
C LYS A 324 36.22 5.30 -2.30
N ASN A 325 36.44 6.18 -3.26
CA ASN A 325 37.78 6.48 -3.77
C ASN A 325 38.54 7.51 -2.94
N ILE A 326 37.85 8.42 -2.23
CA ILE A 326 38.49 9.41 -1.36
C ILE A 326 39.06 8.75 -0.08
N ILE A 327 38.51 7.63 0.38
CA ILE A 327 39.01 6.93 1.57
C ILE A 327 40.21 6.00 1.24
N LYS A 328 40.46 5.68 -0.04
CA LYS A 328 41.62 4.91 -0.44
C LYS A 328 42.82 5.77 -0.84
N SER A 329 42.66 7.08 -0.92
CA SER A 329 43.71 8.08 -1.22
C SER A 329 44.18 8.90 0.01
N LEU A 330 43.68 8.59 1.18
CA LEU A 330 44.17 9.04 2.49
C LEU A 330 44.75 7.87 3.27
#